data_b6369efaab1f70eb2a4824bb7253f3c4
#
_entry.id   b6369efaab1f70eb2a4824bb7253f3c4
#
_cell.length_a   1.000
_cell.length_b   1.000
_cell.length_c   1.000
_cell.angle_alpha   90.00
_cell.angle_beta   90.00
_cell.angle_gamma   90.00
#
_symmetry.space_group_name_H-M   'P 1'
#
loop_
_entity.id
_entity.type
_entity.pdbx_description
1 polymer ?
#
loop_
_entity_poly.entity_id
_entity_poly.type
_entity_poly.pdbx_seq_one_letter_code
_entity_poly.pdbx_strand_id
1 'polypeptide(L)'
;MHEAILEFWFEQCRPWQWFRRSETFDQEVRQRFGALVEQALAGGLQCWEAQPSSCLALVLLLDQFSRQIWRGEPRAFAGDEQALRLSQRALALGWIAMEPQRARR
;
A
#
# COMPACT_ATOMS: atom_id res chain seq x y z
N MET A 1 3.25 1.52 -13.36
CA MET A 1 2.45 2.17 -12.32
C MET A 1 2.73 1.66 -10.92
N HIS A 2 2.57 0.35 -10.73
CA HIS A 2 2.81 -0.20 -9.40
C HIS A 2 4.27 -0.08 -8.98
N GLU A 3 5.17 -0.05 -9.93
CA GLU A 3 6.59 0.09 -9.63
C GLU A 3 6.90 1.41 -8.92
N ALA A 4 6.21 2.48 -9.30
CA ALA A 4 6.42 3.78 -8.68
C ALA A 4 6.01 3.76 -7.21
N ILE A 5 4.98 2.99 -6.86
CA ILE A 5 4.51 2.85 -5.49
C ILE A 5 5.54 2.11 -4.65
N LEU A 6 6.06 1.00 -5.18
CA LEU A 6 7.06 0.20 -4.47
C LEU A 6 8.35 0.98 -4.30
N GLU A 7 8.77 1.70 -5.34
CA GLU A 7 9.96 2.53 -5.26
C GLU A 7 9.81 3.61 -4.20
N PHE A 8 8.67 4.29 -4.20
CA PHE A 8 8.43 5.33 -3.21
C PHE A 8 8.48 4.77 -1.79
N TRP A 9 7.79 3.64 -1.56
CA TRP A 9 7.67 3.08 -0.23
C TRP A 9 8.98 2.50 0.29
N PHE A 10 9.69 1.73 -0.54
CA PHE A 10 10.86 1.00 -0.08
C PHE A 10 12.18 1.71 -0.32
N GLU A 11 12.26 2.59 -1.31
CA GLU A 11 13.52 3.23 -1.66
C GLU A 11 13.58 4.71 -1.36
N GLN A 12 12.47 5.42 -1.47
CA GLN A 12 12.45 6.86 -1.22
C GLN A 12 12.05 7.22 0.20
N CYS A 13 11.32 6.34 0.86
CA CYS A 13 10.91 6.57 2.24
C CYS A 13 11.83 5.84 3.19
N ARG A 14 12.20 6.52 4.26
CA ARG A 14 12.96 5.88 5.33
C ARG A 14 11.98 5.06 6.18
N PRO A 15 12.46 3.96 6.82
CA PRO A 15 11.57 3.15 7.66
C PRO A 15 10.85 3.95 8.74
N TRP A 16 11.51 4.96 9.32
CA TRP A 16 10.87 5.78 10.34
C TRP A 16 9.73 6.64 9.77
N GLN A 17 9.75 6.94 8.49
CA GLN A 17 8.66 7.70 7.85
C GLN A 17 7.40 6.87 7.69
N TRP A 18 7.50 5.56 7.63
CA TRP A 18 6.34 4.69 7.48
C TRP A 18 5.38 4.80 8.67
N PHE A 19 5.93 5.05 9.84
CA PHE A 19 5.15 5.08 11.07
C PHE A 19 5.06 6.45 11.70
N ARG A 20 5.83 7.39 11.21
CA ARG A 20 5.85 8.74 11.76
C ARG A 20 4.73 9.56 11.18
N ARG A 21 4.03 10.25 12.07
CA ARG A 21 2.99 11.18 11.64
C ARG A 21 3.66 12.44 11.09
N SER A 22 3.47 12.71 9.81
CA SER A 22 4.02 13.88 9.15
C SER A 22 3.02 14.42 8.15
N GLU A 23 2.60 15.65 8.36
CA GLU A 23 1.63 16.28 7.47
C GLU A 23 2.20 16.49 6.07
N THR A 24 3.47 16.90 5.99
CA THR A 24 4.13 17.08 4.70
C THR A 24 4.20 15.78 3.93
N PHE A 25 4.58 14.69 4.60
CA PHE A 25 4.67 13.38 3.98
C PHE A 25 3.28 12.89 3.53
N ASP A 26 2.29 13.10 4.38
CA ASP A 26 0.90 12.70 4.05
C ASP A 26 0.40 13.45 2.82
N GLN A 27 0.71 14.73 2.69
CA GLN A 27 0.32 15.51 1.53
C GLN A 27 1.01 15.05 0.27
N GLU A 28 2.28 14.68 0.37
CA GLU A 28 3.02 14.16 -0.79
C GLU A 28 2.39 12.86 -1.28
N VAL A 29 2.04 11.97 -0.37
CA VAL A 29 1.38 10.70 -0.71
C VAL A 29 0.06 10.98 -1.41
N ARG A 30 -0.72 11.93 -0.87
CA ARG A 30 -2.00 12.28 -1.46
C ARG A 30 -1.85 12.82 -2.88
N GLN A 31 -0.88 13.70 -3.09
CA GLN A 31 -0.69 14.31 -4.40
C GLN A 31 -0.20 13.30 -5.43
N ARG A 32 0.71 12.42 -5.03
CA ARG A 32 1.31 11.48 -5.96
C ARG A 32 0.43 10.25 -6.20
N PHE A 33 -0.25 9.76 -5.18
CA PHE A 33 -0.91 8.46 -5.25
C PHE A 33 -2.38 8.48 -4.86
N GLY A 34 -2.94 9.64 -4.53
CA GLY A 34 -4.33 9.71 -4.09
C GLY A 34 -5.32 9.14 -5.08
N ALA A 35 -5.14 9.43 -6.37
CA ALA A 35 -6.03 8.91 -7.39
C ALA A 35 -5.96 7.38 -7.49
N LEU A 36 -4.75 6.83 -7.34
CA LEU A 36 -4.58 5.37 -7.36
C LEU A 36 -5.22 4.71 -6.15
N VAL A 37 -5.13 5.36 -4.98
CA VAL A 37 -5.80 4.84 -3.79
C VAL A 37 -7.30 4.79 -4.02
N GLU A 38 -7.87 5.84 -4.59
CA GLU A 38 -9.30 5.86 -4.85
C GLU A 38 -9.70 4.79 -5.88
N GLN A 39 -8.89 4.58 -6.91
CA GLN A 39 -9.12 3.50 -7.86
C GLN A 39 -9.07 2.14 -7.18
N ALA A 40 -8.12 1.95 -6.28
CA ALA A 40 -7.98 0.68 -5.57
C ALA A 40 -9.20 0.40 -4.71
N LEU A 41 -9.68 1.42 -3.99
CA LEU A 41 -10.86 1.27 -3.14
C LEU A 41 -12.11 0.95 -3.95
N ALA A 42 -12.19 1.50 -5.15
CA ALA A 42 -13.33 1.27 -6.04
C ALA A 42 -13.25 -0.06 -6.80
N GLY A 43 -12.15 -0.81 -6.64
CA GLY A 43 -11.98 -2.09 -7.33
C GLY A 43 -11.41 -1.95 -8.73
N GLY A 44 -10.87 -0.77 -9.08
CA GLY A 44 -10.38 -0.50 -10.43
C GLY A 44 -9.01 -1.06 -10.74
N LEU A 45 -8.31 -1.60 -9.75
CA LEU A 45 -6.96 -2.13 -9.93
C LEU A 45 -6.89 -3.63 -9.72
N GLN A 46 -7.97 -4.35 -10.04
CA GLN A 46 -8.01 -5.81 -9.84
C GLN A 46 -6.93 -6.53 -10.63
N CYS A 47 -6.52 -5.99 -11.78
CA CYS A 47 -5.47 -6.62 -12.58
C CYS A 47 -4.13 -6.67 -11.82
N TRP A 48 -3.94 -5.83 -10.82
CA TRP A 48 -2.72 -5.85 -10.02
C TRP A 48 -2.64 -7.07 -9.10
N GLU A 49 -3.75 -7.79 -8.92
CA GLU A 49 -3.76 -8.98 -8.08
C GLU A 49 -3.06 -10.18 -8.71
N ALA A 50 -2.74 -10.10 -9.99
CA ALA A 50 -2.22 -11.23 -10.74
C ALA A 50 -0.74 -11.55 -10.49
N GLN A 51 0.03 -10.59 -9.97
CA GLN A 51 1.47 -10.77 -9.78
C GLN A 51 1.88 -10.33 -8.38
N PRO A 52 2.97 -10.92 -7.84
CA PRO A 52 3.39 -10.59 -6.47
C PRO A 52 3.70 -9.11 -6.26
N SER A 53 4.47 -8.50 -7.15
CA SER A 53 4.89 -7.11 -6.96
C SER A 53 3.72 -6.14 -7.08
N SER A 54 2.87 -6.32 -8.08
CA SER A 54 1.72 -5.43 -8.23
C SER A 54 0.68 -5.67 -7.13
N CYS A 55 0.55 -6.90 -6.65
CA CYS A 55 -0.34 -7.19 -5.53
C CYS A 55 0.16 -6.50 -4.25
N LEU A 56 1.46 -6.52 -4.01
CA LEU A 56 2.03 -5.82 -2.86
C LEU A 56 1.75 -4.32 -2.94
N ALA A 57 1.92 -3.73 -4.12
CA ALA A 57 1.62 -2.31 -4.30
C ALA A 57 0.15 -2.02 -4.02
N LEU A 58 -0.74 -2.90 -4.45
CA LEU A 58 -2.17 -2.74 -4.20
C LEU A 58 -2.48 -2.79 -2.70
N VAL A 59 -1.85 -3.71 -1.97
CA VAL A 59 -2.03 -3.79 -0.53
C VAL A 59 -1.54 -2.52 0.13
N LEU A 60 -0.40 -1.97 -0.30
CA LEU A 60 0.11 -0.71 0.25
C LEU A 60 -0.86 0.44 0.03
N LEU A 61 -1.47 0.52 -1.14
CA LEU A 61 -2.46 1.56 -1.42
C LEU A 61 -3.67 1.44 -0.49
N LEU A 62 -4.15 0.21 -0.31
CA LEU A 62 -5.37 -0.03 0.47
C LEU A 62 -5.14 0.09 1.97
N ASP A 63 -3.94 -0.24 2.44
CA ASP A 63 -3.64 -0.27 3.86
C ASP A 63 -2.87 0.98 4.32
N GLN A 64 -1.64 1.13 3.86
CA GLN A 64 -0.76 2.17 4.39
C GLN A 64 -1.05 3.56 3.82
N PHE A 65 -1.18 3.67 2.50
CA PHE A 65 -1.39 4.97 1.88
C PHE A 65 -2.75 5.55 2.23
N SER A 66 -3.78 4.70 2.35
CA SER A 66 -5.10 5.14 2.78
C SER A 66 -5.04 5.80 4.16
N ARG A 67 -4.29 5.21 5.08
CA ARG A 67 -4.17 5.74 6.42
C ARG A 67 -3.42 7.07 6.45
N GLN A 68 -2.46 7.24 5.57
CA GLN A 68 -1.71 8.49 5.49
C GLN A 68 -2.54 9.61 4.88
N ILE A 69 -3.32 9.29 3.85
CA ILE A 69 -4.12 10.29 3.15
C ILE A 69 -5.29 10.77 4.00
N TRP A 70 -5.97 9.85 4.67
CA TRP A 70 -7.17 10.17 5.45
C TRP A 70 -6.95 9.97 6.94
N ARG A 71 -5.79 10.36 7.42
CA ARG A 71 -5.42 10.18 8.83
C ARG A 71 -6.47 10.84 9.72
N GLY A 72 -6.99 10.06 10.69
CA GLY A 72 -7.99 10.54 11.60
C GLY A 72 -9.42 10.42 11.11
N GLU A 73 -9.62 9.89 9.89
CA GLU A 73 -10.96 9.72 9.32
C GLU A 73 -11.30 8.25 9.19
N PRO A 74 -12.60 7.89 9.28
CA PRO A 74 -13.00 6.48 9.07
C PRO A 74 -12.57 5.94 7.70
N ARG A 75 -12.48 6.82 6.71
CA ARG A 75 -12.09 6.43 5.36
C ARG A 75 -10.68 5.84 5.30
N ALA A 76 -9.84 6.16 6.28
CA ALA A 76 -8.49 5.61 6.36
C ALA A 76 -8.49 4.08 6.43
N PHE A 77 -9.58 3.49 6.90
CA PHE A 77 -9.69 2.04 7.08
C PHE A 77 -10.59 1.38 6.03
N ALA A 78 -11.02 2.13 5.02
CA ALA A 78 -11.97 1.61 4.03
C ALA A 78 -11.41 0.45 3.22
N GLY A 79 -10.09 0.36 3.09
CA GLY A 79 -9.45 -0.72 2.32
C GLY A 79 -8.97 -1.88 3.16
N ASP A 80 -9.17 -1.87 4.48
CA ASP A 80 -8.58 -2.87 5.38
C ASP A 80 -9.05 -4.29 5.06
N GLU A 81 -10.35 -4.47 4.83
CA GLU A 81 -10.89 -5.79 4.54
C GLU A 81 -10.32 -6.34 3.24
N GLN A 82 -10.27 -5.51 2.22
CA GLN A 82 -9.73 -5.90 0.93
C GLN A 82 -8.23 -6.20 1.03
N ALA A 83 -7.50 -5.37 1.77
CA ALA A 83 -6.06 -5.58 1.98
C ALA A 83 -5.81 -6.90 2.71
N LEU A 84 -6.63 -7.20 3.72
CA LEU A 84 -6.52 -8.46 4.44
C LEU A 84 -6.75 -9.65 3.51
N ARG A 85 -7.79 -9.59 2.69
CA ARG A 85 -8.11 -10.65 1.75
C ARG A 85 -6.94 -10.89 0.78
N LEU A 86 -6.37 -9.82 0.27
CA LEU A 86 -5.24 -9.92 -0.66
C LEU A 86 -3.99 -10.46 0.03
N SER A 87 -3.76 -10.06 1.26
CA SER A 87 -2.61 -10.56 2.02
C SER A 87 -2.74 -12.05 2.30
N GLN A 88 -3.94 -12.51 2.64
CA GLN A 88 -4.19 -13.94 2.87
C GLN A 88 -4.01 -14.74 1.58
N ARG A 89 -4.48 -14.20 0.47
CA ARG A 89 -4.30 -14.85 -0.83
C ARG A 89 -2.82 -14.93 -1.20
N ALA A 90 -2.09 -13.85 -1.00
CA ALA A 90 -0.65 -13.81 -1.30
C ALA A 90 0.11 -14.82 -0.44
N LEU A 91 -0.27 -14.96 0.83
CA LEU A 91 0.33 -15.93 1.71
C LEU A 91 0.07 -17.35 1.21
N ALA A 92 -1.16 -17.64 0.81
CA ALA A 92 -1.54 -18.95 0.29
C ALA A 92 -0.79 -19.30 -0.99
N LEU A 93 -0.47 -18.28 -1.81
CA LEU A 93 0.27 -18.48 -3.04
C LEU A 93 1.80 -18.50 -2.84
N GLY A 94 2.26 -18.29 -1.60
CA GLY A 94 3.68 -18.28 -1.30
C GLY A 94 4.39 -16.98 -1.62
N TRP A 95 3.67 -15.96 -2.03
CA TRP A 95 4.28 -14.67 -2.41
C TRP A 95 4.90 -13.94 -1.22
N ILE A 96 4.24 -13.98 -0.08
CA ILE A 96 4.70 -13.27 1.12
C ILE A 96 5.92 -13.92 1.74
N ALA A 97 6.14 -15.20 1.48
CA ALA A 97 7.29 -15.89 2.03
C ALA A 97 8.62 -15.26 1.62
N MET A 98 8.61 -14.47 0.56
CA MET A 98 9.81 -13.78 0.08
C MET A 98 10.02 -12.42 0.74
N GLU A 99 8.99 -11.89 1.41
CA GLU A 99 9.02 -10.55 1.96
C GLU A 99 9.70 -10.44 3.34
N PRO A 100 9.59 -11.40 4.24
CA PRO A 100 10.20 -11.27 5.57
C PRO A 100 11.69 -10.98 5.55
N GLN A 101 12.41 -11.52 4.59
CA GLN A 101 13.84 -11.25 4.46
C GLN A 101 14.11 -9.80 4.12
N ARG A 102 13.30 -9.24 3.23
CA ARG A 102 13.40 -7.85 2.85
C ARG A 102 13.05 -6.94 4.01
N ALA A 103 12.02 -7.29 4.76
CA ALA A 103 11.56 -6.48 5.87
C ALA A 103 12.55 -6.44 7.03
N ARG A 104 13.40 -7.43 7.15
CA ARG A 104 14.37 -7.52 8.23
C ARG A 104 15.60 -6.65 8.04
N ARG A 105 15.76 -6.06 6.91
CA ARG A 105 16.93 -5.25 6.62
C ARG A 105 16.77 -3.80 7.01
#